data_a44aace063386f77422a4a45ce84d776
#
_entry.id   a44aace063386f77422a4a45ce84d776
#
_cell.length_a   1.000
_cell.length_b   1.000
_cell.length_c   1.000
_cell.angle_alpha   90.00
_cell.angle_beta   90.00
_cell.angle_gamma   90.00
#
_symmetry.space_group_name_H-M   'P 1'
#
loop_
_entity.id
_entity.type
_entity.pdbx_description
1 polymer ?
#
loop_
_entity_poly.entity_id
_entity_poly.type
_entity_poly.pdbx_seq_one_letter_code
_entity_poly.pdbx_strand_id
1 'polypeptide(L)'
;MMNWNQLISAKRFGMEEFHEERQENRSEFQRDYDRLIFSAPFRRLQNKTQVFPLPGSVFVHNRLTHSLEVASVGRSLGDDVAKALLERHPELQDSFLPEIGSIVSAACLAHDLGNPPFGHSGEKAISTFFSEGKGVRLKEKQPNGEQLSPMEWEDLTHFEGNANAFRILTHQFEGRRKGGFVLTYTTLASIVKYPFSSSLAGTKSKFGFFVSEEESFRKIATELGLILLNEHPLKYARHPLVYLVEAADDICYQMMDIEDAYKLKILTTEETKELLMAYFSEERQEHLRKTFLIVNDVNEQIAYLRSSVIGLLIRECTRVFLDHEQEILSGTFEGSLIKRIAERPAAAYKHSVEVSINKIYRSRDVLDVELAGFRIISTLLELMIDAVTSPEKTYSQLLIDRVSSQYNINSPVLYERIQAVLDYISGMTDVFALDLYRKINGNSLPAV
;
A
#
# COMPACT_ATOMS: atom_id res chain seq x y z
N MET A 1 18.71 16.06 12.90
CA MET A 1 18.92 15.29 11.67
C MET A 1 18.89 13.82 12.03
N MET A 2 18.18 13.00 11.27
CA MET A 2 18.15 11.55 11.45
C MET A 2 19.51 10.91 11.16
N ASN A 3 19.79 9.74 11.73
CA ASN A 3 21.09 9.06 11.65
C ASN A 3 20.90 7.63 11.13
N TRP A 4 21.66 7.21 10.13
CA TRP A 4 21.55 5.90 9.51
C TRP A 4 21.71 4.74 10.49
N ASN A 5 22.62 4.82 11.48
CA ASN A 5 22.79 3.78 12.49
C ASN A 5 21.57 3.57 13.39
N GLN A 6 20.76 4.64 13.61
CA GLN A 6 19.57 4.55 14.41
C GLN A 6 18.33 4.20 13.55
N LEU A 7 18.29 4.69 12.31
CA LEU A 7 17.19 4.45 11.38
C LEU A 7 17.03 2.98 10.99
N ILE A 8 18.13 2.20 11.01
CA ILE A 8 18.09 0.79 10.60
C ILE A 8 18.30 -0.09 11.84
N SER A 9 17.19 -0.64 12.34
CA SER A 9 17.13 -1.46 13.54
C SER A 9 16.52 -2.83 13.24
N ALA A 10 17.17 -3.88 13.67
CA ALA A 10 16.66 -5.25 13.60
C ALA A 10 15.67 -5.59 14.73
N LYS A 11 15.40 -4.64 15.63
CA LYS A 11 14.43 -4.79 16.72
C LYS A 11 13.02 -5.07 16.18
N ARG A 12 12.35 -6.07 16.77
CA ARG A 12 11.05 -6.55 16.31
C ARG A 12 9.91 -6.02 17.16
N PHE A 13 8.89 -5.47 16.51
CA PHE A 13 7.70 -4.96 17.17
C PHE A 13 6.93 -6.08 17.90
N GLY A 14 6.66 -5.89 19.19
CA GLY A 14 5.97 -6.85 20.05
C GLY A 14 6.83 -7.99 20.58
N MET A 15 8.14 -8.01 20.29
CA MET A 15 9.09 -9.03 20.76
C MET A 15 10.33 -8.42 21.44
N GLU A 16 10.22 -7.19 21.92
CA GLU A 16 11.35 -6.41 22.43
C GLU A 16 12.02 -7.06 23.64
N GLU A 17 11.26 -7.81 24.45
CA GLU A 17 11.75 -8.47 25.68
C GLU A 17 12.18 -9.92 25.44
N PHE A 18 11.81 -10.52 24.31
CA PHE A 18 11.95 -11.96 24.06
C PHE A 18 12.73 -12.30 22.82
N HIS A 19 13.25 -11.29 22.11
CA HIS A 19 13.99 -11.52 20.87
C HIS A 19 15.46 -11.79 21.16
N GLU A 20 15.89 -13.03 20.96
CA GLU A 20 17.30 -13.40 20.86
C GLU A 20 17.74 -13.30 19.40
N GLU A 21 18.83 -12.58 19.14
CA GLU A 21 19.48 -12.60 17.83
C GLU A 21 19.90 -14.04 17.51
N ARG A 22 19.30 -14.61 16.49
CA ARG A 22 19.67 -15.96 16.06
C ARG A 22 20.89 -15.86 15.15
N GLN A 23 21.89 -16.66 15.43
CA GLN A 23 23.03 -16.86 14.52
C GLN A 23 22.60 -17.74 13.34
N GLU A 24 21.83 -17.18 12.41
CA GLU A 24 21.42 -17.82 11.17
C GLU A 24 21.96 -17.03 9.97
N ASN A 25 22.06 -17.72 8.82
CA ASN A 25 22.55 -17.09 7.58
C ASN A 25 21.58 -16.07 6.96
N ARG A 26 20.32 -16.00 7.44
CA ARG A 26 19.31 -15.03 6.99
C ARG A 26 19.22 -13.86 7.95
N SER A 27 19.29 -12.65 7.41
CA SER A 27 19.09 -11.44 8.21
C SER A 27 17.67 -11.32 8.74
N GLU A 28 17.47 -10.50 9.78
CA GLU A 28 16.13 -10.23 10.33
C GLU A 28 15.22 -9.55 9.28
N PHE A 29 15.79 -8.78 8.36
CA PHE A 29 15.06 -8.11 7.29
C PHE A 29 14.62 -9.08 6.17
N GLN A 30 15.43 -10.07 5.81
CA GLN A 30 15.04 -11.15 4.91
C GLN A 30 13.89 -11.99 5.52
N ARG A 31 13.89 -12.16 6.84
CA ARG A 31 12.79 -12.82 7.56
C ARG A 31 11.49 -12.01 7.53
N ASP A 32 11.56 -10.66 7.46
CA ASP A 32 10.38 -9.83 7.27
C ASP A 32 9.72 -10.11 5.91
N TYR A 33 10.52 -10.22 4.86
CA TYR A 33 10.04 -10.63 3.55
C TYR A 33 9.35 -11.99 3.59
N ASP A 34 9.99 -12.99 4.23
CA ASP A 34 9.42 -14.34 4.37
C ASP A 34 8.08 -14.33 5.14
N ARG A 35 8.01 -13.57 6.25
CA ARG A 35 6.77 -13.44 7.04
C ARG A 35 5.62 -12.86 6.23
N LEU A 36 5.90 -11.90 5.37
CA LEU A 36 4.91 -11.26 4.52
C LEU A 36 4.42 -12.20 3.42
N ILE A 37 5.33 -12.78 2.63
CA ILE A 37 4.97 -13.60 1.46
C ILE A 37 4.20 -14.87 1.84
N PHE A 38 4.45 -15.46 3.02
CA PHE A 38 3.71 -16.62 3.50
C PHE A 38 2.42 -16.27 4.25
N SER A 39 2.09 -14.99 4.41
CA SER A 39 0.91 -14.56 5.14
C SER A 39 -0.39 -14.69 4.35
N ALA A 40 -1.50 -14.89 5.05
CA ALA A 40 -2.82 -14.93 4.44
C ALA A 40 -3.25 -13.56 3.84
N PRO A 41 -3.00 -12.40 4.48
CA PRO A 41 -3.27 -11.10 3.86
C PRO A 41 -2.55 -10.90 2.54
N PHE A 42 -1.26 -11.27 2.43
CA PHE A 42 -0.51 -11.16 1.17
C PHE A 42 -1.12 -12.06 0.07
N ARG A 43 -1.44 -13.33 0.40
CA ARG A 43 -2.05 -14.25 -0.57
C ARG A 43 -3.41 -13.77 -1.08
N ARG A 44 -4.19 -13.06 -0.25
CA ARG A 44 -5.48 -12.50 -0.67
C ARG A 44 -5.36 -11.41 -1.74
N LEU A 45 -4.19 -10.78 -1.89
CA LEU A 45 -3.94 -9.80 -2.95
C LEU A 45 -4.10 -10.41 -4.35
N GLN A 46 -3.95 -11.73 -4.52
CA GLN A 46 -4.16 -12.43 -5.79
C GLN A 46 -5.56 -12.18 -6.37
N ASN A 47 -6.58 -12.06 -5.52
CA ASN A 47 -7.97 -11.88 -5.90
C ASN A 47 -8.49 -10.48 -5.52
N LYS A 48 -7.61 -9.47 -5.53
CA LYS A 48 -7.93 -8.05 -5.43
C LYS A 48 -7.53 -7.34 -6.71
N THR A 49 -8.44 -6.60 -7.28
CA THR A 49 -8.23 -5.78 -8.47
C THR A 49 -7.16 -4.71 -8.23
N GLN A 50 -6.23 -4.55 -9.17
CA GLN A 50 -5.29 -3.43 -9.19
C GLN A 50 -5.94 -2.22 -9.86
N VAL A 51 -6.19 -2.29 -11.15
CA VAL A 51 -6.89 -1.27 -11.96
C VAL A 51 -8.02 -1.90 -12.75
N PHE A 52 -7.72 -2.94 -13.53
CA PHE A 52 -8.68 -3.61 -14.39
C PHE A 52 -9.41 -4.74 -13.66
N PRO A 53 -10.67 -5.06 -14.08
CA PRO A 53 -11.36 -6.22 -13.55
C PRO A 53 -10.50 -7.47 -13.65
N LEU A 54 -10.57 -8.34 -12.66
CA LEU A 54 -9.86 -9.63 -12.70
C LEU A 54 -10.44 -10.46 -13.86
N PRO A 55 -9.60 -10.85 -14.84
CA PRO A 55 -10.11 -11.33 -16.12
C PRO A 55 -10.34 -12.83 -16.12
N GLY A 56 -11.23 -13.24 -17.07
CA GLY A 56 -11.34 -14.65 -17.44
C GLY A 56 -10.39 -15.09 -18.57
N SER A 57 -9.99 -14.20 -19.48
CA SER A 57 -9.29 -14.59 -20.71
C SER A 57 -8.02 -13.81 -21.04
N VAL A 58 -7.80 -12.63 -20.48
CA VAL A 58 -6.61 -11.82 -20.71
C VAL A 58 -5.89 -11.60 -19.39
N PHE A 59 -4.59 -11.86 -19.35
CA PHE A 59 -3.78 -11.60 -18.17
C PHE A 59 -3.58 -10.09 -17.99
N VAL A 60 -4.02 -9.57 -16.84
CA VAL A 60 -3.70 -8.25 -16.33
C VAL A 60 -3.16 -8.36 -14.91
N HIS A 61 -2.47 -7.33 -14.43
CA HIS A 61 -1.92 -7.34 -13.10
C HIS A 61 -3.02 -7.32 -12.03
N ASN A 62 -2.83 -8.11 -10.99
CA ASN A 62 -3.56 -8.03 -9.74
C ASN A 62 -2.63 -7.46 -8.64
N ARG A 63 -3.16 -7.19 -7.43
CA ARG A 63 -2.35 -6.60 -6.37
C ARG A 63 -1.18 -7.48 -5.92
N LEU A 64 -1.27 -8.81 -6.04
CA LEU A 64 -0.17 -9.71 -5.69
C LEU A 64 0.98 -9.60 -6.68
N THR A 65 0.70 -9.66 -7.99
CA THR A 65 1.74 -9.52 -9.02
C THR A 65 2.37 -8.15 -8.98
N HIS A 66 1.57 -7.08 -8.81
CA HIS A 66 2.05 -5.73 -8.62
C HIS A 66 2.99 -5.63 -7.39
N SER A 67 2.59 -6.13 -6.22
CA SER A 67 3.42 -6.08 -5.02
C SER A 67 4.75 -6.82 -5.18
N LEU A 68 4.78 -7.94 -5.93
CA LEU A 68 6.01 -8.67 -6.24
C LEU A 68 6.95 -7.86 -7.15
N GLU A 69 6.42 -7.18 -8.15
CA GLU A 69 7.18 -6.36 -9.08
C GLU A 69 7.70 -5.10 -8.38
N VAL A 70 6.88 -4.45 -7.56
CA VAL A 70 7.30 -3.33 -6.70
C VAL A 70 8.42 -3.77 -5.74
N ALA A 71 8.31 -4.97 -5.16
CA ALA A 71 9.37 -5.53 -4.29
C ALA A 71 10.68 -5.77 -5.05
N SER A 72 10.62 -6.18 -6.31
CA SER A 72 11.81 -6.37 -7.16
C SER A 72 12.48 -5.04 -7.51
N VAL A 73 11.70 -4.03 -7.91
CA VAL A 73 12.19 -2.68 -8.20
C VAL A 73 12.72 -2.01 -6.94
N GLY A 74 11.99 -2.13 -5.82
CA GLY A 74 12.40 -1.60 -4.52
C GLY A 74 13.71 -2.20 -4.03
N ARG A 75 13.93 -3.50 -4.22
CA ARG A 75 15.22 -4.13 -3.92
C ARG A 75 16.35 -3.50 -4.73
N SER A 76 16.17 -3.34 -6.04
CA SER A 76 17.18 -2.74 -6.89
C SER A 76 17.52 -1.30 -6.48
N LEU A 77 16.50 -0.48 -6.18
CA LEU A 77 16.70 0.87 -5.63
C LEU A 77 17.47 0.84 -4.30
N GLY A 78 17.08 -0.06 -3.41
CA GLY A 78 17.68 -0.20 -2.09
C GLY A 78 19.14 -0.66 -2.16
N ASP A 79 19.46 -1.63 -3.01
CA ASP A 79 20.83 -2.14 -3.20
C ASP A 79 21.74 -1.06 -3.82
N ASP A 80 21.26 -0.32 -4.83
CA ASP A 80 22.02 0.77 -5.46
C ASP A 80 22.30 1.91 -4.46
N VAL A 81 21.28 2.29 -3.66
CA VAL A 81 21.44 3.30 -2.61
C VAL A 81 22.37 2.82 -1.51
N ALA A 82 22.22 1.58 -1.01
CA ALA A 82 23.07 1.02 0.02
C ALA A 82 24.55 1.05 -0.38
N LYS A 83 24.85 0.61 -1.60
CA LYS A 83 26.21 0.62 -2.14
C LYS A 83 26.79 2.05 -2.17
N ALA A 84 26.04 3.01 -2.70
CA ALA A 84 26.51 4.39 -2.81
C ALA A 84 26.67 5.07 -1.43
N LEU A 85 25.79 4.77 -0.46
CA LEU A 85 25.90 5.27 0.91
C LEU A 85 27.15 4.72 1.62
N LEU A 86 27.48 3.44 1.44
CA LEU A 86 28.70 2.85 2.00
C LEU A 86 29.98 3.44 1.39
N GLU A 87 29.95 3.82 0.11
CA GLU A 87 31.06 4.55 -0.52
C GLU A 87 31.21 5.98 0.05
N ARG A 88 30.10 6.65 0.40
CA ARG A 88 30.08 7.99 1.00
C ARG A 88 30.40 8.00 2.49
N HIS A 89 30.00 6.96 3.21
CA HIS A 89 30.07 6.79 4.66
C HIS A 89 30.80 5.51 5.05
N PRO A 90 32.13 5.42 4.82
CA PRO A 90 32.90 4.20 5.11
C PRO A 90 32.85 3.77 6.59
N GLU A 91 32.56 4.71 7.50
CA GLU A 91 32.37 4.46 8.94
C GLU A 91 31.13 3.61 9.26
N LEU A 92 30.21 3.45 8.31
CA LEU A 92 28.99 2.66 8.45
C LEU A 92 29.11 1.23 7.89
N GLN A 93 30.33 0.78 7.56
CA GLN A 93 30.59 -0.53 6.96
C GLN A 93 30.07 -1.70 7.82
N ASP A 94 30.14 -1.56 9.14
CA ASP A 94 29.66 -2.56 10.10
C ASP A 94 28.20 -2.35 10.53
N SER A 95 27.46 -1.45 9.88
CA SER A 95 26.06 -1.18 10.13
C SER A 95 25.14 -2.10 9.33
N PHE A 96 23.83 -1.94 9.49
CA PHE A 96 22.82 -2.62 8.67
C PHE A 96 22.53 -1.93 7.32
N LEU A 97 23.31 -0.94 6.90
CA LEU A 97 23.15 -0.29 5.58
C LEU A 97 23.09 -1.27 4.40
N PRO A 98 23.92 -2.35 4.36
CA PRO A 98 23.83 -3.35 3.29
C PRO A 98 22.45 -4.03 3.15
N GLU A 99 21.62 -3.99 4.18
CA GLU A 99 20.30 -4.61 4.20
C GLU A 99 19.18 -3.72 3.63
N ILE A 100 19.47 -2.49 3.21
CA ILE A 100 18.46 -1.55 2.69
C ILE A 100 17.63 -2.20 1.58
N GLY A 101 18.25 -2.94 0.65
CA GLY A 101 17.52 -3.65 -0.41
C GLY A 101 16.53 -4.68 0.13
N SER A 102 16.91 -5.45 1.16
CA SER A 102 16.03 -6.41 1.83
C SER A 102 14.86 -5.72 2.53
N ILE A 103 15.14 -4.60 3.24
CA ILE A 103 14.13 -3.81 3.96
C ILE A 103 13.12 -3.20 2.98
N VAL A 104 13.59 -2.51 1.94
CA VAL A 104 12.73 -1.87 0.95
C VAL A 104 11.90 -2.91 0.20
N SER A 105 12.50 -4.05 -0.15
CA SER A 105 11.78 -5.16 -0.79
C SER A 105 10.64 -5.69 0.09
N ALA A 106 10.87 -5.89 1.39
CA ALA A 106 9.84 -6.31 2.34
C ALA A 106 8.74 -5.24 2.52
N ALA A 107 9.13 -3.96 2.65
CA ALA A 107 8.18 -2.85 2.74
C ALA A 107 7.30 -2.75 1.48
N CYS A 108 7.89 -2.94 0.30
CA CYS A 108 7.17 -2.98 -0.98
C CYS A 108 6.15 -4.13 -1.06
N LEU A 109 6.44 -5.32 -0.51
CA LEU A 109 5.42 -6.39 -0.43
C LEU A 109 4.21 -5.98 0.38
N ALA A 110 4.42 -5.16 1.40
CA ALA A 110 3.41 -4.82 2.39
C ALA A 110 2.59 -3.57 2.03
N HIS A 111 3.05 -2.73 1.09
CA HIS A 111 2.47 -1.41 0.83
C HIS A 111 0.97 -1.45 0.49
N ASP A 112 0.53 -2.49 -0.21
CA ASP A 112 -0.85 -2.66 -0.69
C ASP A 112 -1.73 -3.58 0.20
N LEU A 113 -1.19 -4.10 1.32
CA LEU A 113 -1.92 -5.06 2.18
C LEU A 113 -3.21 -4.48 2.77
N GLY A 114 -3.25 -3.19 3.00
CA GLY A 114 -4.38 -2.50 3.62
C GLY A 114 -5.50 -2.12 2.68
N ASN A 115 -5.31 -2.24 1.38
CA ASN A 115 -6.36 -1.88 0.41
C ASN A 115 -7.57 -2.81 0.53
N PRO A 116 -8.80 -2.26 0.65
CA PRO A 116 -10.01 -3.06 0.68
C PRO A 116 -10.30 -3.70 -0.70
N PRO A 117 -11.29 -4.60 -0.79
CA PRO A 117 -11.79 -5.06 -2.09
C PRO A 117 -12.13 -3.89 -3.01
N PHE A 118 -11.91 -4.05 -4.31
CA PHE A 118 -12.13 -3.03 -5.35
C PHE A 118 -11.26 -1.77 -5.18
N GLY A 119 -10.18 -1.83 -4.42
CA GLY A 119 -9.16 -0.78 -4.31
C GLY A 119 -9.69 0.57 -3.86
N HIS A 120 -9.38 1.63 -4.60
CA HIS A 120 -9.80 2.99 -4.27
C HIS A 120 -11.32 3.18 -4.22
N SER A 121 -12.08 2.42 -5.01
CA SER A 121 -13.55 2.45 -4.92
C SER A 121 -14.03 1.92 -3.57
N GLY A 122 -13.38 0.87 -3.06
CA GLY A 122 -13.65 0.35 -1.72
C GLY A 122 -13.28 1.33 -0.61
N GLU A 123 -12.12 2.00 -0.69
CA GLU A 123 -11.73 3.06 0.26
C GLU A 123 -12.77 4.19 0.28
N LYS A 124 -13.16 4.63 -0.91
CA LYS A 124 -14.13 5.70 -1.09
C LYS A 124 -15.51 5.31 -0.56
N ALA A 125 -15.92 4.06 -0.78
CA ALA A 125 -17.17 3.54 -0.24
C ALA A 125 -17.19 3.52 1.29
N ILE A 126 -16.06 3.15 1.92
CA ILE A 126 -15.93 3.14 3.38
C ILE A 126 -16.00 4.58 3.92
N SER A 127 -15.17 5.49 3.43
CA SER A 127 -15.17 6.87 3.91
C SER A 127 -16.49 7.60 3.65
N THR A 128 -17.11 7.40 2.48
CA THR A 128 -18.42 7.98 2.14
C THR A 128 -19.55 7.42 3.00
N PHE A 129 -19.49 6.14 3.40
CA PHE A 129 -20.49 5.56 4.30
C PHE A 129 -20.58 6.35 5.62
N PHE A 130 -19.41 6.75 6.19
CA PHE A 130 -19.38 7.53 7.42
C PHE A 130 -19.60 9.03 7.20
N SER A 131 -19.12 9.63 6.11
CA SER A 131 -19.21 11.07 5.88
C SER A 131 -20.56 11.53 5.30
N GLU A 132 -21.22 10.73 4.46
CA GLU A 132 -22.41 11.08 3.71
C GLU A 132 -23.52 10.03 3.80
N GLY A 133 -23.16 8.79 4.15
CA GLY A 133 -24.06 7.64 4.17
C GLY A 133 -24.75 7.41 5.52
N LYS A 134 -25.27 6.18 5.70
CA LYS A 134 -25.98 5.80 6.94
C LYS A 134 -25.11 5.77 8.19
N GLY A 135 -23.79 5.72 8.02
CA GLY A 135 -22.82 5.79 9.12
C GLY A 135 -22.77 7.14 9.83
N VAL A 136 -23.25 8.25 9.19
CA VAL A 136 -23.29 9.59 9.78
C VAL A 136 -23.96 9.61 11.15
N ARG A 137 -24.98 8.76 11.36
CA ARG A 137 -25.67 8.62 12.66
C ARG A 137 -24.75 8.28 13.84
N LEU A 138 -23.60 7.64 13.57
CA LEU A 138 -22.66 7.21 14.60
C LEU A 138 -21.82 8.39 15.16
N LYS A 139 -21.87 9.56 14.52
CA LYS A 139 -21.27 10.78 15.04
C LYS A 139 -21.95 11.24 16.31
N GLU A 140 -23.25 11.02 16.40
CA GLU A 140 -24.04 11.38 17.57
C GLU A 140 -23.90 10.33 18.68
N LYS A 141 -24.17 10.77 19.92
CA LYS A 141 -24.18 9.87 21.07
C LYS A 141 -25.25 8.80 20.89
N GLN A 142 -24.86 7.53 21.03
CA GLN A 142 -25.74 6.39 20.86
C GLN A 142 -26.71 6.26 22.03
N PRO A 143 -27.86 5.60 21.88
CA PRO A 143 -28.87 5.42 22.97
C PRO A 143 -28.30 4.73 24.20
N ASN A 144 -27.32 3.85 24.08
CA ASN A 144 -26.62 3.18 25.18
C ASN A 144 -25.54 4.07 25.86
N GLY A 145 -25.37 5.29 25.40
CA GLY A 145 -24.41 6.25 25.96
C GLY A 145 -23.04 6.26 25.32
N GLU A 146 -22.76 5.35 24.39
CA GLU A 146 -21.50 5.31 23.63
C GLU A 146 -21.39 6.48 22.67
N GLN A 147 -20.18 6.98 22.46
CA GLN A 147 -19.88 8.07 21.52
C GLN A 147 -18.47 7.91 20.99
N LEU A 148 -18.30 8.14 19.69
CA LEU A 148 -16.98 8.25 19.08
C LEU A 148 -16.32 9.57 19.44
N SER A 149 -15.02 9.54 19.71
CA SER A 149 -14.23 10.78 19.85
C SER A 149 -14.07 11.47 18.48
N PRO A 150 -13.74 12.76 18.45
CA PRO A 150 -13.47 13.46 17.19
C PRO A 150 -12.38 12.80 16.35
N MET A 151 -11.31 12.26 16.96
CA MET A 151 -10.21 11.62 16.26
C MET A 151 -10.62 10.27 15.65
N GLU A 152 -11.40 9.47 16.40
CA GLU A 152 -11.97 8.22 15.88
C GLU A 152 -12.93 8.49 14.71
N TRP A 153 -13.67 9.58 14.74
CA TRP A 153 -14.53 9.99 13.64
C TRP A 153 -13.73 10.37 12.39
N GLU A 154 -12.63 11.10 12.54
CA GLU A 154 -11.71 11.42 11.45
C GLU A 154 -11.12 10.15 10.81
N ASP A 155 -10.76 9.13 11.59
CA ASP A 155 -10.28 7.84 11.09
C ASP A 155 -11.30 7.18 10.15
N LEU A 156 -12.58 7.23 10.52
CA LEU A 156 -13.66 6.58 9.77
C LEU A 156 -14.02 7.33 8.49
N THR A 157 -14.07 8.66 8.56
CA THR A 157 -14.44 9.53 7.43
C THR A 157 -13.32 9.69 6.40
N HIS A 158 -12.08 9.39 6.79
CA HIS A 158 -10.90 9.44 5.93
C HIS A 158 -10.27 8.06 5.68
N PHE A 159 -10.98 6.96 5.93
CA PHE A 159 -10.42 5.61 5.81
C PHE A 159 -9.45 5.47 4.63
N GLU A 160 -8.25 4.93 4.89
CA GLU A 160 -7.13 4.93 3.95
C GLU A 160 -6.34 3.62 4.03
N GLY A 161 -5.99 3.05 2.86
CA GLY A 161 -5.32 1.76 2.77
C GLY A 161 -3.93 1.72 3.39
N ASN A 162 -3.15 2.81 3.34
CA ASN A 162 -1.82 2.83 3.99
C ASN A 162 -1.94 2.73 5.52
N ALA A 163 -2.88 3.46 6.12
CA ALA A 163 -3.15 3.36 7.56
C ALA A 163 -3.63 1.94 7.94
N ASN A 164 -4.49 1.37 7.11
CA ASN A 164 -4.97 0.01 7.30
C ASN A 164 -3.87 -1.05 7.12
N ALA A 165 -2.89 -0.83 6.22
CA ALA A 165 -1.72 -1.70 6.09
C ALA A 165 -0.89 -1.71 7.39
N PHE A 166 -0.63 -0.55 7.97
CA PHE A 166 0.07 -0.45 9.25
C PHE A 166 -0.70 -1.17 10.38
N ARG A 167 -2.04 -1.00 10.42
CA ARG A 167 -2.90 -1.72 11.38
C ARG A 167 -2.82 -3.24 11.20
N ILE A 168 -2.98 -3.76 9.98
CA ILE A 168 -2.87 -5.21 9.69
C ILE A 168 -1.54 -5.78 10.19
N LEU A 169 -0.45 -5.02 10.07
CA LEU A 169 0.89 -5.47 10.42
C LEU A 169 1.23 -5.38 11.90
N THR A 170 0.60 -4.48 12.64
CA THR A 170 0.93 -4.20 14.05
C THR A 170 -0.14 -4.63 15.04
N HIS A 171 -1.42 -4.66 14.61
CA HIS A 171 -2.54 -5.00 15.47
C HIS A 171 -2.52 -6.45 15.92
N GLN A 172 -2.83 -6.67 17.21
CA GLN A 172 -2.99 -8.00 17.79
C GLN A 172 -4.43 -8.46 17.59
N PHE A 173 -4.69 -9.19 16.50
CA PHE A 173 -5.97 -9.87 16.31
C PHE A 173 -6.17 -10.97 17.35
N GLU A 174 -7.43 -11.32 17.65
CA GLU A 174 -7.79 -12.32 18.64
C GLU A 174 -7.06 -13.66 18.39
N GLY A 175 -6.47 -14.22 19.45
CA GLY A 175 -5.67 -15.45 19.37
C GLY A 175 -4.31 -15.30 18.70
N ARG A 176 -3.88 -14.07 18.33
CA ARG A 176 -2.58 -13.79 17.71
C ARG A 176 -1.55 -13.32 18.70
N ARG A 177 -0.28 -13.38 18.29
CA ARG A 177 0.85 -12.84 19.08
C ARG A 177 0.75 -11.32 19.18
N LYS A 178 1.27 -10.77 20.29
CA LYS A 178 1.53 -9.34 20.41
C LYS A 178 2.44 -8.88 19.27
N GLY A 179 2.20 -7.68 18.74
CA GLY A 179 2.99 -7.12 17.65
C GLY A 179 2.60 -7.62 16.24
N GLY A 180 1.44 -8.27 16.10
CA GLY A 180 0.88 -8.64 14.80
C GLY A 180 1.81 -9.56 13.99
N PHE A 181 2.41 -9.04 12.93
CA PHE A 181 3.36 -9.76 12.07
C PHE A 181 4.76 -9.87 12.68
N VAL A 182 5.04 -9.13 13.74
CA VAL A 182 6.36 -9.10 14.40
C VAL A 182 7.47 -8.73 13.41
N LEU A 183 7.23 -7.71 12.61
CA LEU A 183 8.23 -7.16 11.68
C LEU A 183 9.24 -6.28 12.42
N THR A 184 10.38 -6.02 11.77
CA THR A 184 11.35 -5.07 12.30
C THR A 184 10.80 -3.65 12.29
N TYR A 185 11.26 -2.83 13.21
CA TYR A 185 10.84 -1.43 13.32
C TYR A 185 11.13 -0.67 12.03
N THR A 186 12.27 -0.90 11.40
CA THR A 186 12.64 -0.25 10.15
C THR A 186 11.71 -0.62 9.01
N THR A 187 11.38 -1.91 8.85
CA THR A 187 10.42 -2.33 7.81
C THR A 187 9.06 -1.68 8.04
N LEU A 188 8.55 -1.66 9.28
CA LEU A 188 7.27 -1.01 9.62
C LEU A 188 7.30 0.51 9.33
N ALA A 189 8.36 1.22 9.71
CA ALA A 189 8.48 2.65 9.44
C ALA A 189 8.60 2.96 7.94
N SER A 190 9.20 2.05 7.17
CA SER A 190 9.39 2.21 5.71
C SER A 190 8.10 2.08 4.90
N ILE A 191 7.02 1.53 5.49
CA ILE A 191 5.70 1.40 4.85
C ILE A 191 4.87 2.67 5.04
N VAL A 192 5.09 3.42 6.14
CA VAL A 192 4.23 4.55 6.52
C VAL A 192 4.56 5.79 5.70
N LYS A 193 3.92 5.91 4.53
CA LYS A 193 4.10 7.01 3.56
C LYS A 193 3.66 8.37 4.15
N TYR A 194 2.67 8.39 5.01
CA TYR A 194 2.07 9.57 5.62
C TYR A 194 2.15 9.50 7.15
N PRO A 195 3.30 9.80 7.77
CA PRO A 195 3.53 9.56 9.20
C PRO A 195 2.83 10.59 10.10
N PHE A 196 1.50 10.69 9.95
CA PHE A 196 0.63 11.57 10.72
C PHE A 196 -0.78 10.99 10.87
N SER A 197 -1.50 11.47 11.89
CA SER A 197 -2.86 11.05 12.23
C SER A 197 -3.91 11.56 11.23
N SER A 198 -5.08 10.92 11.21
CA SER A 198 -6.20 11.22 10.30
C SER A 198 -6.69 12.66 10.34
N SER A 199 -6.58 13.35 11.48
CA SER A 199 -6.93 14.76 11.62
C SER A 199 -6.10 15.72 10.74
N LEU A 200 -4.98 15.25 10.18
CA LEU A 200 -4.15 15.97 9.22
C LEU A 200 -4.34 15.48 7.77
N ALA A 201 -5.28 14.56 7.52
CA ALA A 201 -5.49 13.95 6.20
C ALA A 201 -5.88 14.96 5.10
N GLY A 202 -6.57 16.02 5.45
CA GLY A 202 -7.02 17.06 4.52
C GLY A 202 -7.95 16.51 3.42
N THR A 203 -8.06 17.25 2.34
CA THR A 203 -8.95 16.87 1.21
C THR A 203 -8.52 15.62 0.44
N LYS A 204 -7.27 15.20 0.61
CA LYS A 204 -6.74 13.99 -0.05
C LYS A 204 -7.00 12.71 0.74
N SER A 205 -7.55 12.82 1.95
CA SER A 205 -7.81 11.68 2.85
C SER A 205 -6.62 10.74 3.02
N LYS A 206 -5.39 11.29 3.14
CA LYS A 206 -4.16 10.50 3.29
C LYS A 206 -3.57 10.67 4.67
N PHE A 207 -3.35 9.56 5.39
CA PHE A 207 -2.72 9.49 6.71
C PHE A 207 -2.09 8.11 6.92
N GLY A 208 -1.34 7.88 7.99
CA GLY A 208 -0.49 6.69 8.10
C GLY A 208 -0.87 5.70 9.17
N PHE A 209 -1.68 6.08 10.14
CA PHE A 209 -2.11 5.21 11.24
C PHE A 209 -3.40 5.71 11.86
N PHE A 210 -4.27 4.79 12.27
CA PHE A 210 -5.47 5.10 13.05
C PHE A 210 -5.11 5.48 14.49
N VAL A 211 -6.04 6.10 15.20
CA VAL A 211 -5.88 6.42 16.63
C VAL A 211 -5.48 5.19 17.45
N SER A 212 -6.02 4.02 17.12
CA SER A 212 -5.69 2.75 17.78
C SER A 212 -4.23 2.32 17.60
N GLU A 213 -3.55 2.75 16.55
CA GLU A 213 -2.16 2.42 16.23
C GLU A 213 -1.19 3.59 16.49
N GLU A 214 -1.68 4.76 16.93
CA GLU A 214 -0.84 5.95 17.15
C GLU A 214 0.33 5.68 18.10
N GLU A 215 0.07 5.04 19.24
CA GLU A 215 1.11 4.72 20.22
C GLU A 215 2.13 3.71 19.68
N SER A 216 1.67 2.76 18.86
CA SER A 216 2.54 1.81 18.17
C SER A 216 3.50 2.53 17.21
N PHE A 217 2.99 3.49 16.44
CA PHE A 217 3.83 4.27 15.54
C PHE A 217 4.77 5.20 16.30
N ARG A 218 4.30 5.87 17.36
CA ARG A 218 5.11 6.71 18.25
C ARG A 218 6.31 5.94 18.81
N LYS A 219 6.08 4.73 19.29
CA LYS A 219 7.13 3.85 19.80
C LYS A 219 8.19 3.54 18.73
N ILE A 220 7.76 3.15 17.54
CA ILE A 220 8.64 2.85 16.40
C ILE A 220 9.43 4.10 16.00
N ALA A 221 8.75 5.22 15.82
CA ALA A 221 9.35 6.48 15.38
C ALA A 221 10.40 7.00 16.37
N THR A 222 10.12 6.88 17.67
CA THR A 222 11.05 7.30 18.75
C THR A 222 12.30 6.43 18.76
N GLU A 223 12.14 5.12 18.66
CA GLU A 223 13.28 4.17 18.65
C GLU A 223 14.20 4.42 17.44
N LEU A 224 13.61 4.67 16.28
CA LEU A 224 14.35 4.93 15.04
C LEU A 224 14.87 6.38 14.92
N GLY A 225 14.59 7.23 15.90
CA GLY A 225 15.02 8.64 15.90
C GLY A 225 14.37 9.47 14.81
N LEU A 226 13.14 9.16 14.40
CA LEU A 226 12.39 10.00 13.46
C LEU A 226 12.10 11.36 14.08
N ILE A 227 12.21 12.41 13.27
CA ILE A 227 12.00 13.79 13.72
C ILE A 227 10.51 14.00 13.97
N LEU A 228 10.17 14.33 15.22
CA LEU A 228 8.83 14.76 15.59
C LEU A 228 8.59 16.18 15.04
N LEU A 229 7.60 16.32 14.17
CA LEU A 229 7.25 17.62 13.55
C LEU A 229 6.10 18.30 14.28
N ASN A 230 5.19 17.53 14.87
CA ASN A 230 4.06 18.02 15.66
C ASN A 230 3.60 16.94 16.66
N GLU A 231 3.31 17.33 17.91
CA GLU A 231 2.88 16.40 18.96
C GLU A 231 1.37 16.15 18.94
N HIS A 232 0.59 17.21 18.73
CA HIS A 232 -0.87 17.15 18.73
C HIS A 232 -1.46 18.06 17.64
N PRO A 233 -2.00 17.50 16.55
CA PRO A 233 -2.07 16.09 16.16
C PRO A 233 -0.71 15.53 15.77
N LEU A 234 -0.49 14.24 16.04
CA LEU A 234 0.82 13.58 15.87
C LEU A 234 1.29 13.61 14.41
N LYS A 235 2.54 14.06 14.21
CA LYS A 235 3.19 14.10 12.91
C LYS A 235 4.70 13.94 13.06
N TYR A 236 5.26 12.99 12.30
CA TYR A 236 6.70 12.80 12.16
C TYR A 236 7.18 13.12 10.74
N ALA A 237 8.50 13.31 10.57
CA ALA A 237 9.13 13.25 9.27
C ALA A 237 9.06 11.81 8.73
N ARG A 238 9.07 11.66 7.40
CA ARG A 238 9.11 10.34 6.76
C ARG A 238 10.41 9.62 7.09
N HIS A 239 10.34 8.31 7.33
CA HIS A 239 11.53 7.47 7.30
C HIS A 239 12.18 7.54 5.91
N PRO A 240 13.52 7.70 5.79
CA PRO A 240 14.19 7.86 4.50
C PRO A 240 13.83 6.77 3.47
N LEU A 241 13.70 5.52 3.88
CA LEU A 241 13.40 4.42 2.97
C LEU A 241 11.98 4.44 2.39
N VAL A 242 11.06 5.23 2.96
CA VAL A 242 9.73 5.45 2.38
C VAL A 242 9.82 6.03 0.96
N TYR A 243 10.80 6.91 0.70
CA TYR A 243 10.98 7.49 -0.62
C TYR A 243 11.36 6.46 -1.69
N LEU A 244 12.09 5.40 -1.30
CA LEU A 244 12.44 4.28 -2.19
C LEU A 244 11.22 3.38 -2.43
N VAL A 245 10.41 3.11 -1.40
CA VAL A 245 9.16 2.34 -1.54
C VAL A 245 8.19 3.08 -2.44
N GLU A 246 8.00 4.40 -2.22
CA GLU A 246 7.15 5.25 -3.07
C GLU A 246 7.64 5.27 -4.52
N ALA A 247 8.94 5.41 -4.76
CA ALA A 247 9.50 5.40 -6.12
C ALA A 247 9.32 4.04 -6.81
N ALA A 248 9.49 2.93 -6.09
CA ALA A 248 9.26 1.59 -6.64
C ALA A 248 7.80 1.40 -7.06
N ASP A 249 6.85 1.84 -6.23
CA ASP A 249 5.42 1.83 -6.55
C ASP A 249 5.09 2.70 -7.75
N ASP A 250 5.52 3.96 -7.76
CA ASP A 250 5.31 4.91 -8.85
C ASP A 250 5.84 4.38 -10.20
N ILE A 251 7.03 3.75 -10.22
CA ILE A 251 7.64 3.15 -11.42
C ILE A 251 6.81 1.98 -11.92
N CYS A 252 6.50 1.03 -11.02
CA CYS A 252 5.78 -0.18 -11.38
C CYS A 252 4.36 0.13 -11.83
N TYR A 253 3.63 0.91 -11.03
CA TYR A 253 2.24 1.26 -11.30
C TYR A 253 2.08 1.84 -12.72
N GLN A 254 2.90 2.85 -13.07
CA GLN A 254 2.80 3.48 -14.38
C GLN A 254 3.16 2.55 -15.55
N MET A 255 4.20 1.71 -15.38
CA MET A 255 4.66 0.82 -16.46
C MET A 255 3.72 -0.35 -16.69
N MET A 256 3.13 -0.88 -15.64
CA MET A 256 2.18 -1.99 -15.72
C MET A 256 0.84 -1.56 -16.28
N ASP A 257 0.35 -0.38 -15.90
CA ASP A 257 -0.90 0.15 -16.44
C ASP A 257 -0.83 0.35 -17.96
N ILE A 258 0.32 0.82 -18.48
CA ILE A 258 0.56 0.95 -19.92
C ILE A 258 0.57 -0.45 -20.58
N GLU A 259 1.23 -1.44 -19.98
CA GLU A 259 1.28 -2.81 -20.50
C GLU A 259 -0.09 -3.46 -20.52
N ASP A 260 -0.85 -3.35 -19.43
CA ASP A 260 -2.19 -3.91 -19.35
C ASP A 260 -3.15 -3.23 -20.33
N ALA A 261 -3.06 -1.90 -20.48
CA ALA A 261 -3.82 -1.17 -21.46
C ALA A 261 -3.51 -1.60 -22.90
N TYR A 262 -2.26 -1.92 -23.20
CA TYR A 262 -1.85 -2.50 -24.48
C TYR A 262 -2.47 -3.89 -24.66
N LYS A 263 -2.35 -4.78 -23.68
CA LYS A 263 -2.91 -6.15 -23.74
C LYS A 263 -4.43 -6.13 -23.93
N LEU A 264 -5.12 -5.18 -23.28
CA LEU A 264 -6.57 -4.97 -23.40
C LEU A 264 -6.98 -4.18 -24.65
N LYS A 265 -6.02 -3.80 -25.51
CA LYS A 265 -6.24 -3.01 -26.74
C LYS A 265 -6.87 -1.63 -26.50
N ILE A 266 -6.68 -1.07 -25.33
CA ILE A 266 -7.02 0.32 -24.99
C ILE A 266 -5.98 1.26 -25.63
N LEU A 267 -4.72 0.84 -25.64
CA LEU A 267 -3.62 1.47 -26.36
C LEU A 267 -3.22 0.63 -27.57
N THR A 268 -2.92 1.26 -28.70
CA THR A 268 -2.36 0.59 -29.85
C THR A 268 -0.87 0.26 -29.63
N THR A 269 -0.31 -0.61 -30.47
CA THR A 269 1.11 -0.92 -30.45
C THR A 269 1.98 0.33 -30.63
N GLU A 270 1.60 1.17 -31.59
CA GLU A 270 2.30 2.41 -31.94
C GLU A 270 2.28 3.37 -30.75
N GLU A 271 1.12 3.66 -30.20
CA GLU A 271 0.99 4.52 -29.01
C GLU A 271 1.83 4.01 -27.83
N THR A 272 1.79 2.71 -27.58
CA THR A 272 2.57 2.10 -26.49
C THR A 272 4.07 2.26 -26.68
N LYS A 273 4.55 2.00 -27.92
CA LYS A 273 5.96 2.19 -28.26
C LYS A 273 6.39 3.66 -28.18
N GLU A 274 5.58 4.58 -28.67
CA GLU A 274 5.85 6.02 -28.59
C GLU A 274 5.97 6.49 -27.14
N LEU A 275 5.03 6.09 -26.27
CA LEU A 275 5.07 6.42 -24.84
C LEU A 275 6.37 5.92 -24.19
N LEU A 276 6.75 4.66 -24.41
CA LEU A 276 7.94 4.07 -23.80
C LEU A 276 9.25 4.60 -24.42
N MET A 277 9.27 4.90 -25.72
CA MET A 277 10.44 5.45 -26.39
C MET A 277 10.74 6.89 -25.97
N ALA A 278 9.73 7.67 -25.59
CA ALA A 278 9.86 9.06 -25.19
C ALA A 278 10.81 9.28 -23.98
N TYR A 279 10.99 8.26 -23.14
CA TYR A 279 11.92 8.33 -22.00
C TYR A 279 13.39 8.45 -22.40
N PHE A 280 13.76 8.05 -23.63
CA PHE A 280 15.15 7.93 -24.08
C PHE A 280 15.57 9.08 -25.00
N SER A 281 16.88 9.38 -24.99
CA SER A 281 17.49 10.29 -25.97
C SER A 281 17.33 9.75 -27.39
N GLU A 282 17.43 10.62 -28.40
CA GLU A 282 17.32 10.25 -29.83
C GLU A 282 18.35 9.16 -30.20
N GLU A 283 19.58 9.30 -29.71
CA GLU A 283 20.65 8.31 -29.94
C GLU A 283 20.25 6.94 -29.38
N ARG A 284 19.70 6.90 -28.15
CA ARG A 284 19.25 5.63 -27.53
C ARG A 284 18.03 5.07 -28.24
N GLN A 285 17.11 5.91 -28.69
CA GLN A 285 15.96 5.48 -29.49
C GLN A 285 16.40 4.83 -30.81
N GLU A 286 17.42 5.39 -31.48
CA GLU A 286 17.95 4.79 -32.71
C GLU A 286 18.57 3.42 -32.43
N HIS A 287 19.32 3.27 -31.34
CA HIS A 287 19.85 1.99 -30.92
C HIS A 287 18.72 0.96 -30.66
N LEU A 288 17.67 1.36 -29.97
CA LEU A 288 16.49 0.51 -29.71
C LEU A 288 15.79 0.09 -31.00
N ARG A 289 15.63 1.01 -31.97
CA ARG A 289 15.08 0.68 -33.30
C ARG A 289 15.93 -0.37 -34.04
N LYS A 290 17.26 -0.28 -33.95
CA LYS A 290 18.17 -1.30 -34.51
C LYS A 290 17.98 -2.66 -33.85
N THR A 291 17.80 -2.69 -32.53
CA THR A 291 17.51 -3.92 -31.80
C THR A 291 16.20 -4.56 -32.28
N PHE A 292 15.18 -3.75 -32.60
CA PHE A 292 13.90 -4.25 -33.10
C PHE A 292 13.93 -4.79 -34.52
N LEU A 293 15.00 -4.58 -35.28
CA LEU A 293 15.21 -5.30 -36.52
C LEU A 293 15.56 -6.77 -36.31
N ILE A 294 16.06 -7.11 -35.13
CA ILE A 294 16.44 -8.49 -34.73
C ILE A 294 15.29 -9.13 -33.93
N VAL A 295 14.66 -8.38 -33.05
CA VAL A 295 13.52 -8.84 -32.23
C VAL A 295 12.23 -8.58 -33.01
N ASN A 296 11.69 -9.58 -33.66
CA ASN A 296 10.53 -9.45 -34.56
C ASN A 296 9.17 -9.56 -33.82
N ASP A 297 9.12 -10.16 -32.63
CA ASP A 297 7.90 -10.26 -31.83
C ASP A 297 7.58 -8.89 -31.16
N VAL A 298 6.39 -8.41 -31.39
CA VAL A 298 5.96 -7.09 -30.88
C VAL A 298 5.84 -7.07 -29.37
N ASN A 299 5.39 -8.17 -28.76
CA ASN A 299 5.27 -8.26 -27.29
C ASN A 299 6.65 -8.23 -26.63
N GLU A 300 7.63 -8.94 -27.23
CA GLU A 300 9.03 -8.89 -26.79
C GLU A 300 9.63 -7.47 -26.94
N GLN A 301 9.30 -6.75 -28.00
CA GLN A 301 9.73 -5.36 -28.17
C GLN A 301 9.18 -4.46 -27.06
N ILE A 302 7.90 -4.59 -26.72
CA ILE A 302 7.26 -3.82 -25.64
C ILE A 302 7.85 -4.21 -24.28
N ALA A 303 8.04 -5.51 -24.00
CA ALA A 303 8.66 -6.00 -22.78
C ALA A 303 10.09 -5.47 -22.60
N TYR A 304 10.86 -5.42 -23.69
CA TYR A 304 12.21 -4.86 -23.69
C TYR A 304 12.21 -3.35 -23.42
N LEU A 305 11.29 -2.59 -24.04
CA LEU A 305 11.12 -1.16 -23.79
C LEU A 305 10.74 -0.90 -22.33
N ARG A 306 9.74 -1.62 -21.80
CA ARG A 306 9.31 -1.52 -20.41
C ARG A 306 10.49 -1.75 -19.46
N SER A 307 11.22 -2.84 -19.62
CA SER A 307 12.40 -3.15 -18.79
C SER A 307 13.47 -2.06 -18.87
N SER A 308 13.69 -1.51 -20.07
CA SER A 308 14.65 -0.43 -20.28
C SER A 308 14.22 0.87 -19.59
N VAL A 309 12.93 1.20 -19.61
CA VAL A 309 12.36 2.37 -18.88
C VAL A 309 12.48 2.17 -17.39
N ILE A 310 12.10 1.00 -16.86
CA ILE A 310 12.23 0.68 -15.42
C ILE A 310 13.69 0.87 -14.97
N GLY A 311 14.67 0.31 -15.70
CA GLY A 311 16.08 0.46 -15.39
C GLY A 311 16.57 1.92 -15.47
N LEU A 312 16.01 2.74 -16.36
CA LEU A 312 16.31 4.18 -16.40
C LEU A 312 15.76 4.88 -15.16
N LEU A 313 14.51 4.63 -14.81
CA LEU A 313 13.84 5.29 -13.68
C LEU A 313 14.46 4.89 -12.33
N ILE A 314 14.91 3.63 -12.18
CA ILE A 314 15.66 3.17 -10.99
C ILE A 314 16.92 4.04 -10.83
N ARG A 315 17.75 4.17 -11.87
CA ARG A 315 18.97 4.99 -11.81
C ARG A 315 18.69 6.46 -11.51
N GLU A 316 17.67 7.03 -12.12
CA GLU A 316 17.28 8.42 -11.90
C GLU A 316 16.80 8.65 -10.47
N CYS A 317 15.92 7.79 -9.93
CA CYS A 317 15.44 7.90 -8.55
C CYS A 317 16.57 7.66 -7.53
N THR A 318 17.47 6.72 -7.77
CA THR A 318 18.69 6.51 -6.95
C THR A 318 19.53 7.78 -6.92
N ARG A 319 19.81 8.38 -8.07
CA ARG A 319 20.56 9.64 -8.14
C ARG A 319 19.87 10.74 -7.33
N VAL A 320 18.58 10.95 -7.52
CA VAL A 320 17.81 11.98 -6.78
C VAL A 320 17.88 11.74 -5.28
N PHE A 321 17.72 10.49 -4.83
CA PHE A 321 17.82 10.15 -3.41
C PHE A 321 19.19 10.53 -2.82
N LEU A 322 20.26 10.17 -3.51
CA LEU A 322 21.64 10.44 -3.09
C LEU A 322 22.02 11.93 -3.16
N ASP A 323 21.50 12.65 -4.15
CA ASP A 323 21.74 14.11 -4.27
C ASP A 323 21.02 14.90 -3.16
N HIS A 324 19.91 14.38 -2.64
CA HIS A 324 19.11 15.00 -1.60
C HIS A 324 19.19 14.29 -0.23
N GLU A 325 20.21 13.48 0.01
CA GLU A 325 20.38 12.73 1.27
C GLU A 325 20.26 13.63 2.52
N GLN A 326 20.88 14.79 2.49
CA GLN A 326 20.86 15.76 3.60
C GLN A 326 19.45 16.29 3.89
N GLU A 327 18.68 16.62 2.84
CA GLU A 327 17.30 17.07 2.97
C GLU A 327 16.40 15.94 3.49
N ILE A 328 16.59 14.72 3.02
CA ILE A 328 15.88 13.53 3.47
C ILE A 328 16.15 13.26 4.95
N LEU A 329 17.41 13.26 5.37
CA LEU A 329 17.80 13.04 6.76
C LEU A 329 17.40 14.18 7.70
N SER A 330 17.26 15.41 7.20
CA SER A 330 16.75 16.55 7.97
C SER A 330 15.21 16.61 8.02
N GLY A 331 14.53 15.74 7.26
CA GLY A 331 13.06 15.71 7.18
C GLY A 331 12.45 16.88 6.39
N THR A 332 13.27 17.57 5.58
CA THR A 332 12.86 18.75 4.80
C THR A 332 12.61 18.46 3.32
N PHE A 333 12.93 17.23 2.85
CA PHE A 333 12.67 16.84 1.47
C PHE A 333 11.16 16.75 1.20
N GLU A 334 10.68 17.53 0.24
CA GLU A 334 9.29 17.57 -0.16
C GLU A 334 9.04 16.88 -1.51
N GLY A 335 7.92 16.17 -1.60
CA GLY A 335 7.47 15.48 -2.80
C GLY A 335 7.98 14.04 -2.89
N SER A 336 8.08 13.52 -4.11
CA SER A 336 8.57 12.16 -4.43
C SER A 336 9.80 12.23 -5.34
N LEU A 337 10.62 11.17 -5.32
CA LEU A 337 11.85 11.08 -6.11
C LEU A 337 11.57 11.22 -7.61
N ILE A 338 10.50 10.56 -8.09
CA ILE A 338 10.12 10.56 -9.51
C ILE A 338 9.81 11.95 -10.06
N LYS A 339 9.46 12.92 -9.22
CA LYS A 339 9.18 14.31 -9.64
C LYS A 339 10.44 15.17 -9.81
N ARG A 340 11.61 14.66 -9.39
CA ARG A 340 12.89 15.37 -9.43
C ARG A 340 13.93 14.68 -10.33
N ILE A 341 13.53 13.71 -11.12
CA ILE A 341 14.38 13.07 -12.14
C ILE A 341 14.72 14.05 -13.28
N ALA A 342 15.63 13.65 -14.16
CA ALA A 342 16.03 14.48 -15.30
C ALA A 342 14.83 14.88 -16.18
N GLU A 343 14.94 16.04 -16.85
CA GLU A 343 13.83 16.69 -17.56
C GLU A 343 13.13 15.78 -18.59
N ARG A 344 13.89 15.07 -19.43
CA ARG A 344 13.32 14.20 -20.47
C ARG A 344 12.50 13.05 -19.89
N PRO A 345 13.03 12.18 -19.01
CA PRO A 345 12.23 11.12 -18.40
C PRO A 345 11.09 11.69 -17.54
N ALA A 346 11.23 12.84 -16.90
CA ALA A 346 10.15 13.49 -16.16
C ALA A 346 8.99 13.91 -17.07
N ALA A 347 9.29 14.52 -18.23
CA ALA A 347 8.29 14.88 -19.23
C ALA A 347 7.57 13.66 -19.79
N ALA A 348 8.32 12.59 -20.12
CA ALA A 348 7.76 11.33 -20.58
C ALA A 348 6.86 10.66 -19.53
N TYR A 349 7.30 10.63 -18.27
CA TYR A 349 6.52 10.09 -17.15
C TYR A 349 5.21 10.88 -16.97
N LYS A 350 5.28 12.20 -16.97
CA LYS A 350 4.10 13.07 -16.88
C LYS A 350 3.12 12.79 -18.02
N HIS A 351 3.61 12.68 -19.26
CA HIS A 351 2.77 12.35 -20.40
C HIS A 351 2.13 10.97 -20.27
N SER A 352 2.87 9.97 -19.80
CA SER A 352 2.33 8.63 -19.50
C SER A 352 1.19 8.69 -18.49
N VAL A 353 1.34 9.47 -17.41
CA VAL A 353 0.29 9.69 -16.40
C VAL A 353 -0.95 10.35 -17.02
N GLU A 354 -0.78 11.37 -17.87
CA GLU A 354 -1.89 12.02 -18.57
C GLU A 354 -2.67 11.05 -19.47
N VAL A 355 -1.97 10.17 -20.19
CA VAL A 355 -2.59 9.12 -21.01
C VAL A 355 -3.34 8.12 -20.13
N SER A 356 -2.76 7.68 -19.02
CA SER A 356 -3.41 6.78 -18.08
C SER A 356 -4.71 7.38 -17.52
N ILE A 357 -4.70 8.63 -17.08
CA ILE A 357 -5.90 9.32 -16.59
C ILE A 357 -6.99 9.40 -17.65
N ASN A 358 -6.62 9.74 -18.90
CA ASN A 358 -7.60 10.03 -19.93
C ASN A 358 -8.16 8.79 -20.64
N LYS A 359 -7.33 7.74 -20.81
CA LYS A 359 -7.71 6.54 -21.58
C LYS A 359 -7.94 5.31 -20.70
N ILE A 360 -7.12 5.11 -19.64
CA ILE A 360 -7.14 3.89 -18.83
C ILE A 360 -8.20 3.98 -17.74
N TYR A 361 -8.05 4.94 -16.81
CA TYR A 361 -8.92 5.02 -15.62
C TYR A 361 -10.36 5.47 -15.90
N ARG A 362 -10.63 5.96 -17.12
CA ARG A 362 -11.97 6.30 -17.60
C ARG A 362 -12.56 5.26 -18.56
N SER A 363 -11.89 4.12 -18.72
CA SER A 363 -12.45 3.01 -19.51
C SER A 363 -13.72 2.46 -18.86
N ARG A 364 -14.64 1.94 -19.68
CA ARG A 364 -15.90 1.38 -19.15
C ARG A 364 -15.68 0.27 -18.15
N ASP A 365 -14.73 -0.61 -18.44
CA ASP A 365 -14.43 -1.77 -17.60
C ASP A 365 -13.98 -1.36 -16.20
N VAL A 366 -13.16 -0.30 -16.09
CA VAL A 366 -12.73 0.25 -14.80
C VAL A 366 -13.90 0.91 -14.07
N LEU A 367 -14.69 1.73 -14.76
CA LEU A 367 -15.86 2.39 -14.17
C LEU A 367 -16.91 1.40 -13.67
N ASP A 368 -17.16 0.30 -14.40
CA ASP A 368 -18.11 -0.73 -14.00
C ASP A 368 -17.67 -1.45 -12.71
N VAL A 369 -16.36 -1.72 -12.56
CA VAL A 369 -15.80 -2.27 -11.31
C VAL A 369 -15.94 -1.27 -10.17
N GLU A 370 -15.65 0.02 -10.41
CA GLU A 370 -15.79 1.07 -9.39
C GLU A 370 -17.25 1.19 -8.91
N LEU A 371 -18.21 1.22 -9.81
CA LEU A 371 -19.64 1.30 -9.49
C LEU A 371 -20.11 0.06 -8.69
N ALA A 372 -19.73 -1.13 -9.16
CA ALA A 372 -20.10 -2.38 -8.50
C ALA A 372 -19.44 -2.46 -7.11
N GLY A 373 -18.15 -2.17 -7.02
CA GLY A 373 -17.38 -2.21 -5.77
C GLY A 373 -17.93 -1.24 -4.72
N PHE A 374 -18.22 -0.01 -5.13
CA PHE A 374 -18.82 0.99 -4.24
C PHE A 374 -20.15 0.49 -3.66
N ARG A 375 -21.02 -0.07 -4.50
CA ARG A 375 -22.33 -0.60 -4.06
C ARG A 375 -22.19 -1.80 -3.13
N ILE A 376 -21.31 -2.74 -3.47
CA ILE A 376 -21.06 -3.96 -2.68
C ILE A 376 -20.55 -3.57 -1.29
N ILE A 377 -19.50 -2.78 -1.21
CA ILE A 377 -18.89 -2.39 0.06
C ILE A 377 -19.83 -1.57 0.92
N SER A 378 -20.52 -0.58 0.34
CA SER A 378 -21.53 0.22 1.09
C SER A 378 -22.65 -0.64 1.69
N THR A 379 -23.13 -1.65 0.94
CA THR A 379 -24.17 -2.56 1.45
C THR A 379 -23.66 -3.46 2.57
N LEU A 380 -22.47 -4.03 2.40
CA LEU A 380 -21.86 -4.86 3.45
C LEU A 380 -21.58 -4.05 4.72
N LEU A 381 -21.08 -2.82 4.60
CA LEU A 381 -20.89 -1.92 5.73
C LEU A 381 -22.20 -1.61 6.45
N GLU A 382 -23.22 -1.23 5.71
CA GLU A 382 -24.54 -0.91 6.29
C GLU A 382 -25.04 -2.06 7.17
N LEU A 383 -25.04 -3.28 6.63
CA LEU A 383 -25.57 -4.45 7.32
C LEU A 383 -24.70 -4.86 8.53
N MET A 384 -23.38 -4.84 8.36
CA MET A 384 -22.47 -5.26 9.43
C MET A 384 -22.38 -4.23 10.55
N ILE A 385 -22.38 -2.92 10.23
CA ILE A 385 -22.40 -1.85 11.23
C ILE A 385 -23.73 -1.86 12.00
N ASP A 386 -24.86 -2.06 11.30
CA ASP A 386 -26.17 -2.24 11.96
C ASP A 386 -26.16 -3.46 12.90
N ALA A 387 -25.52 -4.55 12.49
CA ALA A 387 -25.43 -5.76 13.32
C ALA A 387 -24.63 -5.51 14.61
N VAL A 388 -23.47 -4.87 14.55
CA VAL A 388 -22.62 -4.64 15.75
C VAL A 388 -23.13 -3.49 16.63
N THR A 389 -24.01 -2.61 16.11
CA THR A 389 -24.66 -1.54 16.89
C THR A 389 -26.03 -1.92 17.44
N SER A 390 -26.63 -3.01 16.95
CA SER A 390 -27.92 -3.57 17.41
C SER A 390 -27.85 -5.11 17.44
N PRO A 391 -26.97 -5.68 18.28
CA PRO A 391 -26.68 -7.11 18.28
C PRO A 391 -27.85 -7.98 18.79
N GLU A 392 -28.84 -7.39 19.45
CA GLU A 392 -30.04 -8.08 19.98
C GLU A 392 -31.01 -8.53 18.88
N LYS A 393 -30.89 -8.01 17.65
CA LYS A 393 -31.78 -8.35 16.55
C LYS A 393 -31.42 -9.72 15.96
N THR A 394 -32.43 -10.54 15.65
CA THR A 394 -32.23 -11.89 15.09
C THR A 394 -31.34 -11.90 13.84
N TYR A 395 -31.54 -10.97 12.92
CA TYR A 395 -30.72 -10.88 11.71
C TYR A 395 -29.30 -10.43 12.00
N SER A 396 -29.12 -9.55 12.99
CA SER A 396 -27.79 -9.13 13.45
C SER A 396 -26.96 -10.31 13.96
N GLN A 397 -27.58 -11.21 14.74
CA GLN A 397 -26.91 -12.42 15.24
C GLN A 397 -26.38 -13.30 14.08
N LEU A 398 -27.20 -13.53 13.04
CA LEU A 398 -26.78 -14.31 11.88
C LEU A 398 -25.56 -13.67 11.15
N LEU A 399 -25.52 -12.36 11.06
CA LEU A 399 -24.38 -11.64 10.46
C LEU A 399 -23.12 -11.71 11.35
N ILE A 400 -23.28 -11.56 12.67
CA ILE A 400 -22.20 -11.65 13.65
C ILE A 400 -21.60 -13.07 13.63
N ASP A 401 -22.43 -14.11 13.65
CA ASP A 401 -21.99 -15.52 13.62
C ASP A 401 -21.20 -15.86 12.34
N ARG A 402 -21.37 -15.06 11.29
CA ARG A 402 -20.67 -15.23 10.01
C ARG A 402 -19.24 -14.70 10.04
N VAL A 403 -18.89 -13.79 10.98
CA VAL A 403 -17.59 -13.18 11.09
C VAL A 403 -16.62 -14.12 11.81
N SER A 404 -15.39 -14.21 11.30
CA SER A 404 -14.34 -15.00 11.95
C SER A 404 -14.02 -14.44 13.36
N SER A 405 -13.85 -15.35 14.32
CA SER A 405 -13.52 -15.02 15.73
C SER A 405 -12.21 -14.23 15.92
N GLN A 406 -11.39 -14.14 14.89
CA GLN A 406 -10.18 -13.30 14.96
C GLN A 406 -10.50 -11.80 15.06
N TYR A 407 -11.69 -11.36 14.65
CA TYR A 407 -12.15 -9.98 14.69
C TYR A 407 -13.02 -9.76 15.93
N ASN A 408 -12.63 -8.86 16.83
CA ASN A 408 -13.35 -8.62 18.09
C ASN A 408 -14.60 -7.73 17.87
N ILE A 409 -15.58 -8.26 17.14
CA ILE A 409 -16.84 -7.55 16.83
C ILE A 409 -17.78 -7.41 18.04
N ASN A 410 -17.46 -8.06 19.17
CA ASN A 410 -18.23 -8.01 20.42
C ASN A 410 -17.53 -7.13 21.48
N SER A 411 -16.55 -6.32 21.11
CA SER A 411 -15.89 -5.40 22.05
C SER A 411 -16.92 -4.49 22.76
N PRO A 412 -16.73 -4.19 24.05
CA PRO A 412 -17.55 -3.20 24.75
C PRO A 412 -17.39 -1.77 24.22
N VAL A 413 -16.33 -1.48 23.44
CA VAL A 413 -16.02 -0.16 22.89
C VAL A 413 -16.56 -0.05 21.47
N LEU A 414 -17.38 0.95 21.19
CA LEU A 414 -18.02 1.17 19.88
C LEU A 414 -16.99 1.27 18.75
N TYR A 415 -15.93 2.06 18.94
CA TYR A 415 -14.89 2.24 17.94
C TYR A 415 -14.21 0.92 17.58
N GLU A 416 -13.88 0.08 18.57
CA GLU A 416 -13.25 -1.23 18.33
C GLU A 416 -14.18 -2.18 17.56
N ARG A 417 -15.49 -2.17 17.84
CA ARG A 417 -16.46 -2.96 17.05
C ARG A 417 -16.52 -2.50 15.60
N ILE A 418 -16.51 -1.18 15.38
CA ILE A 418 -16.49 -0.61 14.02
C ILE A 418 -15.20 -0.99 13.32
N GLN A 419 -14.04 -0.82 13.97
CA GLN A 419 -12.75 -1.21 13.42
C GLN A 419 -12.70 -2.72 13.08
N ALA A 420 -13.26 -3.58 13.92
CA ALA A 420 -13.33 -5.03 13.64
C ALA A 420 -14.18 -5.33 12.38
N VAL A 421 -15.26 -4.58 12.14
CA VAL A 421 -16.04 -4.68 10.90
C VAL A 421 -15.20 -4.20 9.70
N LEU A 422 -14.47 -3.10 9.85
CA LEU A 422 -13.59 -2.59 8.79
C LEU A 422 -12.45 -3.57 8.49
N ASP A 423 -11.84 -4.17 9.51
CA ASP A 423 -10.82 -5.22 9.35
C ASP A 423 -11.38 -6.43 8.59
N TYR A 424 -12.61 -6.85 8.91
CA TYR A 424 -13.26 -7.97 8.24
C TYR A 424 -13.55 -7.65 6.77
N ILE A 425 -14.14 -6.49 6.47
CA ILE A 425 -14.51 -6.08 5.11
C ILE A 425 -13.25 -5.78 4.28
N SER A 426 -12.31 -5.00 4.79
CA SER A 426 -11.09 -4.67 4.06
C SER A 426 -10.20 -5.90 3.82
N GLY A 427 -10.27 -6.88 4.70
CA GLY A 427 -9.58 -8.16 4.55
C GLY A 427 -10.17 -9.11 3.51
N MET A 428 -11.35 -8.83 2.93
CA MET A 428 -11.94 -9.65 1.88
C MET A 428 -11.19 -9.53 0.56
N THR A 429 -11.35 -10.52 -0.30
CA THR A 429 -11.06 -10.40 -1.74
C THR A 429 -12.28 -9.87 -2.47
N ASP A 430 -12.10 -9.36 -3.69
CA ASP A 430 -13.22 -8.88 -4.52
C ASP A 430 -14.26 -9.98 -4.76
N VAL A 431 -13.76 -11.19 -5.04
CA VAL A 431 -14.60 -12.37 -5.27
C VAL A 431 -15.40 -12.73 -4.02
N PHE A 432 -14.75 -12.72 -2.84
CA PHE A 432 -15.42 -13.03 -1.58
C PHE A 432 -16.47 -11.97 -1.20
N ALA A 433 -16.12 -10.69 -1.38
CA ALA A 433 -17.06 -9.58 -1.10
C ALA A 433 -18.30 -9.66 -2.01
N LEU A 434 -18.12 -9.95 -3.30
CA LEU A 434 -19.20 -10.14 -4.25
C LEU A 434 -20.07 -11.36 -3.90
N ASP A 435 -19.46 -12.49 -3.55
CA ASP A 435 -20.16 -13.71 -3.16
C ASP A 435 -21.00 -13.49 -1.90
N LEU A 436 -20.39 -12.87 -0.87
CA LEU A 436 -21.09 -12.52 0.37
C LEU A 436 -22.27 -11.57 0.11
N TYR A 437 -22.06 -10.53 -0.70
CA TYR A 437 -23.11 -9.60 -1.10
C TYR A 437 -24.28 -10.31 -1.78
N ARG A 438 -24.01 -11.24 -2.71
CA ARG A 438 -25.05 -12.02 -3.38
C ARG A 438 -25.83 -12.90 -2.41
N LYS A 439 -25.16 -13.60 -1.50
CA LYS A 439 -25.78 -14.46 -0.49
C LYS A 439 -26.66 -13.68 0.47
N ILE A 440 -26.19 -12.55 0.98
CA ILE A 440 -26.95 -11.70 1.90
C ILE A 440 -28.19 -11.12 1.24
N ASN A 441 -28.12 -10.78 -0.04
CA ASN A 441 -29.27 -10.26 -0.80
C ASN A 441 -30.17 -11.36 -1.41
N GLY A 442 -29.92 -12.63 -1.12
CA GLY A 442 -30.71 -13.76 -1.65
C GLY A 442 -30.54 -14.02 -3.15
N ASN A 443 -29.53 -13.42 -3.78
CA ASN A 443 -29.24 -13.57 -5.22
C ASN A 443 -28.48 -14.85 -5.56
N SER A 444 -27.93 -15.55 -4.57
CA SER A 444 -27.37 -16.88 -4.71
C SER A 444 -27.49 -17.64 -3.39
N LEU A 445 -27.71 -18.95 -3.48
CA LEU A 445 -27.66 -19.84 -2.33
C LEU A 445 -26.30 -20.57 -2.30
N PRO A 446 -25.85 -21.07 -1.13
CA PRO A 446 -24.69 -21.93 -1.06
C PRO A 446 -24.87 -23.11 -2.02
N ALA A 447 -23.86 -23.41 -2.85
CA ALA A 447 -23.82 -24.69 -3.55
C ALA A 447 -23.64 -25.80 -2.51
N VAL A 448 -24.50 -26.79 -2.54
CA VAL A 448 -24.42 -27.99 -1.69
C VAL A 448 -23.43 -28.95 -2.30
#